data_cf911e5d2ad0360ae00411246cd07a8c
#
_entry.id   cf911e5d2ad0360ae00411246cd07a8c
#
_cell.length_a   1.000
_cell.length_b   1.000
_cell.length_c   1.000
_cell.angle_alpha   90.00
_cell.angle_beta   90.00
_cell.angle_gamma   90.00
#
_symmetry.space_group_name_H-M   'P 1'
#
loop_
_entity.id
_entity.type
_entity.pdbx_description
1 polymer ?
#
loop_
_entity_poly.entity_id
_entity_poly.type
_entity_poly.pdbx_seq_one_letter_code
_entity_poly.pdbx_strand_id
1 'polypeptide(L)'
;MGIVVAVDGPSGAGKSSTSRAVATRAKWDYLDTGALYRGATWLAQRERISEPYEVVEALKKFPLKFTTNPENPTLFCGDVDITDVIRSQAVTDQVSEISASPEIRQHLLELQQKLIKRATHGIVVEGRDIGTVVAPEAALKIFLTAALSERAERREKEIDSPAQILSVKSVEESLAQRDLLDSTRSTSPLMIAADAIVIDSTELSLHETAQRVWELLKERGLLGLPIVALLGRPNVGKSTLINRFLGRREAIVEDTPGVTRDRVTYECEWNGRDFMVMDTGGWEAKPDGISVGVSGIAELAMQEADVLALVIDSQVGALDEDDVLIRELRKMKKPIILVANKVDGPAEEAQAHSLWNLGLGEPQFVSALHGRASGDLLDKIVKVLPEVGGAQSQDGYRRVALIGRPNVGKSSLLNILAGSTRALVDDVAGTTRDPVDELIELGGSIWRFIDTAGIRKRANQASGTDYYATLRTQVA
;
A
#
# COMPACT_ATOMS: atom_id res chain seq x y z
N MET A 1 1.21 -9.82 -6.78
CA MET A 1 1.82 -10.15 -5.47
C MET A 1 1.82 -8.84 -4.68
N GLY A 2 1.33 -8.85 -3.45
CA GLY A 2 1.29 -7.60 -2.65
C GLY A 2 2.68 -7.06 -2.31
N ILE A 3 2.74 -5.82 -1.86
CA ILE A 3 3.98 -5.18 -1.42
C ILE A 3 4.51 -5.87 -0.17
N VAL A 4 5.80 -6.20 -0.15
CA VAL A 4 6.45 -6.83 1.01
C VAL A 4 7.40 -5.85 1.67
N VAL A 5 7.22 -5.66 2.99
CA VAL A 5 8.14 -4.90 3.84
C VAL A 5 8.79 -5.86 4.82
N ALA A 6 10.11 -5.95 4.76
CA ALA A 6 10.91 -6.77 5.65
C ALA A 6 11.42 -5.93 6.83
N VAL A 7 11.19 -6.41 8.06
CA VAL A 7 11.66 -5.74 9.29
C VAL A 7 12.49 -6.72 10.10
N ASP A 8 13.80 -6.59 9.98
CA ASP A 8 14.78 -7.39 10.71
C ASP A 8 15.40 -6.64 11.90
N GLY A 9 16.06 -7.33 12.78
CA GLY A 9 16.79 -6.71 13.89
C GLY A 9 16.81 -7.56 15.16
N PRO A 10 17.60 -7.17 16.17
CA PRO A 10 17.78 -7.92 17.41
C PRO A 10 16.51 -8.00 18.27
N SER A 11 16.53 -8.82 19.31
CA SER A 11 15.41 -8.97 20.25
C SER A 11 15.20 -7.69 21.06
N GLY A 12 13.95 -7.29 21.29
CA GLY A 12 13.63 -6.07 22.06
C GLY A 12 13.79 -4.75 21.31
N ALA A 13 14.17 -4.76 20.02
CA ALA A 13 14.31 -3.54 19.21
C ALA A 13 12.96 -2.86 18.81
N GLY A 14 11.82 -3.41 19.25
CA GLY A 14 10.51 -2.83 18.95
C GLY A 14 9.89 -3.26 17.60
N LYS A 15 10.44 -4.31 16.95
CA LYS A 15 9.97 -4.79 15.64
C LYS A 15 8.47 -5.09 15.61
N SER A 16 7.98 -5.92 16.53
CA SER A 16 6.58 -6.38 16.51
C SER A 16 5.59 -5.23 16.66
N SER A 17 5.83 -4.33 17.60
CA SER A 17 4.99 -3.16 17.84
C SER A 17 5.01 -2.20 16.64
N THR A 18 6.20 -1.93 16.08
CA THR A 18 6.37 -1.07 14.90
C THR A 18 5.72 -1.70 13.65
N SER A 19 6.00 -2.98 13.39
CA SER A 19 5.45 -3.69 12.22
C SER A 19 3.93 -3.77 12.27
N ARG A 20 3.35 -4.05 13.44
CA ARG A 20 1.89 -4.06 13.62
C ARG A 20 1.29 -2.68 13.43
N ALA A 21 1.88 -1.64 14.02
CA ALA A 21 1.39 -0.26 13.88
C ALA A 21 1.39 0.18 12.40
N VAL A 22 2.47 -0.12 11.66
CA VAL A 22 2.57 0.19 10.22
C VAL A 22 1.56 -0.62 9.42
N ALA A 23 1.46 -1.94 9.64
CA ALA A 23 0.52 -2.81 8.94
C ALA A 23 -0.94 -2.39 9.17
N THR A 24 -1.32 -2.08 10.42
CA THR A 24 -2.67 -1.58 10.77
C THR A 24 -2.98 -0.28 10.04
N ARG A 25 -2.04 0.69 10.06
CA ARG A 25 -2.22 1.99 9.40
C ARG A 25 -2.32 1.85 7.87
N ALA A 26 -1.54 0.94 7.28
CA ALA A 26 -1.55 0.65 5.85
C ALA A 26 -2.72 -0.24 5.41
N LYS A 27 -3.48 -0.82 6.35
CA LYS A 27 -4.48 -1.87 6.10
C LYS A 27 -3.88 -3.09 5.39
N TRP A 28 -2.64 -3.42 5.73
CA TRP A 28 -1.88 -4.55 5.20
C TRP A 28 -1.88 -5.72 6.15
N ASP A 29 -1.52 -6.88 5.63
CA ASP A 29 -1.23 -8.07 6.41
C ASP A 29 0.02 -7.89 7.29
N TYR A 30 0.11 -8.70 8.35
CA TYR A 30 1.25 -8.75 9.26
C TYR A 30 1.66 -10.19 9.53
N LEU A 31 2.97 -10.45 9.55
CA LEU A 31 3.52 -11.76 9.85
C LEU A 31 4.68 -11.65 10.86
N ASP A 32 4.48 -12.22 12.05
CA ASP A 32 5.53 -12.49 13.04
C ASP A 32 6.13 -13.90 12.77
N THR A 33 7.29 -13.92 12.10
CA THR A 33 7.95 -15.20 11.82
C THR A 33 8.50 -15.85 13.09
N GLY A 34 8.86 -15.05 14.10
CA GLY A 34 9.29 -15.55 15.41
C GLY A 34 8.19 -16.35 16.12
N ALA A 35 6.92 -15.99 15.92
CA ALA A 35 5.79 -16.75 16.45
C ALA A 35 5.73 -18.18 15.86
N LEU A 36 6.08 -18.35 14.58
CA LEU A 36 6.10 -19.66 13.93
C LEU A 36 7.18 -20.58 14.55
N TYR A 37 8.39 -20.04 14.79
CA TYR A 37 9.46 -20.80 15.48
C TYR A 37 9.07 -21.14 16.92
N ARG A 38 8.43 -20.23 17.63
CA ARG A 38 7.90 -20.50 18.99
C ARG A 38 6.79 -21.55 18.96
N GLY A 39 5.93 -21.54 17.93
CA GLY A 39 4.91 -22.56 17.73
C GLY A 39 5.52 -23.95 17.49
N ALA A 40 6.57 -24.04 16.69
CA ALA A 40 7.33 -25.28 16.51
C ALA A 40 7.97 -25.77 17.81
N THR A 41 8.54 -24.86 18.61
CA THR A 41 9.10 -25.17 19.93
C THR A 41 8.04 -25.67 20.89
N TRP A 42 6.86 -25.00 20.94
CA TRP A 42 5.76 -25.45 21.78
C TRP A 42 5.28 -26.86 21.39
N LEU A 43 5.18 -27.16 20.10
CA LEU A 43 4.79 -28.49 19.62
C LEU A 43 5.82 -29.53 20.00
N ALA A 44 7.11 -29.24 19.86
CA ALA A 44 8.19 -30.12 20.25
C ALA A 44 8.13 -30.45 21.76
N GLN A 45 7.90 -29.45 22.61
CA GLN A 45 7.70 -29.65 24.06
C GLN A 45 6.47 -30.50 24.38
N ARG A 46 5.35 -30.20 23.72
CA ARG A 46 4.08 -30.94 23.93
C ARG A 46 4.20 -32.39 23.56
N GLU A 47 4.81 -32.70 22.42
CA GLU A 47 4.99 -34.10 21.94
C GLU A 47 6.22 -34.76 22.54
N ARG A 48 7.05 -34.04 23.33
CA ARG A 48 8.30 -34.51 23.98
C ARG A 48 9.31 -35.06 22.97
N ILE A 49 9.49 -34.36 21.88
CA ILE A 49 10.42 -34.66 20.79
C ILE A 49 11.52 -33.61 20.74
N SER A 50 12.74 -34.01 20.39
CA SER A 50 13.91 -33.13 20.26
C SER A 50 14.57 -33.23 18.90
N GLU A 51 14.40 -34.38 18.22
CA GLU A 51 15.04 -34.56 16.91
C GLU A 51 14.36 -33.72 15.82
N PRO A 52 15.12 -32.93 15.03
CA PRO A 52 14.57 -32.04 14.03
C PRO A 52 13.59 -32.68 13.06
N TYR A 53 13.91 -33.90 12.61
CA TYR A 53 13.02 -34.65 11.71
C TYR A 53 11.67 -34.94 12.35
N GLU A 54 11.64 -35.35 13.61
CA GLU A 54 10.39 -35.64 14.35
C GLU A 54 9.54 -34.38 14.51
N VAL A 55 10.19 -33.23 14.78
CA VAL A 55 9.50 -31.93 14.87
C VAL A 55 8.85 -31.57 13.53
N VAL A 56 9.54 -31.76 12.38
CA VAL A 56 8.97 -31.53 11.06
C VAL A 56 7.78 -32.45 10.77
N GLU A 57 7.88 -33.75 11.13
CA GLU A 57 6.76 -34.68 10.96
C GLU A 57 5.56 -34.32 11.86
N ALA A 58 5.83 -33.86 13.09
CA ALA A 58 4.77 -33.34 13.95
C ALA A 58 4.12 -32.08 13.39
N LEU A 59 4.89 -31.15 12.80
CA LEU A 59 4.37 -29.96 12.14
C LEU A 59 3.52 -30.28 10.90
N LYS A 60 3.83 -31.35 10.16
CA LYS A 60 2.98 -31.83 9.05
C LYS A 60 1.65 -32.39 9.59
N LYS A 61 1.66 -33.07 10.72
CA LYS A 61 0.46 -33.63 11.36
C LYS A 61 -0.39 -32.56 12.04
N PHE A 62 0.24 -31.57 12.67
CA PHE A 62 -0.37 -30.45 13.37
C PHE A 62 0.11 -29.13 12.77
N PRO A 63 -0.40 -28.73 11.58
CA PRO A 63 0.14 -27.58 10.86
C PRO A 63 -0.11 -26.27 11.62
N LEU A 64 0.88 -25.39 11.55
CA LEU A 64 0.76 -24.04 12.08
C LEU A 64 -0.11 -23.19 11.13
N LYS A 65 -1.09 -22.49 11.70
CA LYS A 65 -1.98 -21.58 10.99
C LYS A 65 -1.85 -20.20 11.64
N PHE A 66 -1.26 -19.23 10.94
CA PHE A 66 -1.10 -17.86 11.41
C PHE A 66 -2.13 -16.95 10.76
N THR A 67 -2.83 -16.14 11.57
CA THR A 67 -3.74 -15.11 11.11
C THR A 67 -2.97 -13.81 10.89
N THR A 68 -2.97 -13.31 9.65
CA THR A 68 -2.16 -12.15 9.25
C THR A 68 -2.80 -10.79 9.58
N ASN A 69 -3.93 -10.78 10.33
CA ASN A 69 -4.56 -9.55 10.77
C ASN A 69 -3.67 -8.82 11.81
N PRO A 70 -3.17 -7.59 11.55
CA PRO A 70 -2.29 -6.88 12.47
C PRO A 70 -2.97 -6.47 13.79
N GLU A 71 -4.30 -6.29 13.80
CA GLU A 71 -5.02 -5.93 15.02
C GLU A 71 -5.13 -7.10 16.01
N ASN A 72 -5.30 -8.31 15.49
CA ASN A 72 -5.43 -9.51 16.30
C ASN A 72 -4.71 -10.71 15.64
N PRO A 73 -3.37 -10.73 15.62
CA PRO A 73 -2.63 -11.86 15.10
C PRO A 73 -2.77 -13.07 16.02
N THR A 74 -3.18 -14.21 15.48
CA THR A 74 -3.34 -15.46 16.22
C THR A 74 -2.54 -16.58 15.59
N LEU A 75 -2.10 -17.54 16.40
CA LEU A 75 -1.39 -18.73 15.94
C LEU A 75 -2.09 -19.99 16.47
N PHE A 76 -2.45 -20.88 15.55
CA PHE A 76 -2.98 -22.20 15.87
C PHE A 76 -1.98 -23.28 15.49
N CYS A 77 -1.92 -24.34 16.29
CA CYS A 77 -1.24 -25.59 15.98
C CYS A 77 -2.28 -26.71 15.86
N GLY A 78 -2.53 -27.16 14.63
CA GLY A 78 -3.73 -27.94 14.34
C GLY A 78 -4.99 -27.11 14.63
N ASP A 79 -5.78 -27.53 15.62
CA ASP A 79 -7.00 -26.83 16.06
C ASP A 79 -6.84 -26.17 17.44
N VAL A 80 -5.63 -26.17 18.00
CA VAL A 80 -5.34 -25.57 19.30
C VAL A 80 -4.82 -24.16 19.12
N ASP A 81 -5.47 -23.18 19.76
CA ASP A 81 -4.94 -21.81 19.84
C ASP A 81 -3.74 -21.79 20.81
N ILE A 82 -2.60 -21.36 20.29
CA ILE A 82 -1.34 -21.31 21.04
C ILE A 82 -0.80 -19.87 21.15
N THR A 83 -1.59 -18.87 20.77
CA THR A 83 -1.19 -17.47 20.67
C THR A 83 -0.50 -16.94 21.92
N ASP A 84 -1.04 -17.23 23.10
CA ASP A 84 -0.49 -16.73 24.34
C ASP A 84 0.60 -17.67 24.90
N VAL A 85 0.40 -18.99 24.80
CA VAL A 85 1.31 -19.97 25.41
C VAL A 85 2.70 -19.98 24.76
N ILE A 86 2.82 -19.61 23.48
CA ILE A 86 4.13 -19.51 22.80
C ILE A 86 5.03 -18.42 23.36
N ARG A 87 4.51 -17.53 24.19
CA ARG A 87 5.26 -16.45 24.85
C ARG A 87 5.76 -16.82 26.25
N SER A 88 5.44 -18.03 26.72
CA SER A 88 5.91 -18.55 28.01
C SER A 88 7.44 -18.61 28.07
N GLN A 89 7.99 -18.57 29.31
CA GLN A 89 9.43 -18.69 29.54
C GLN A 89 9.97 -20.01 29.02
N ALA A 90 9.26 -21.12 29.26
CA ALA A 90 9.65 -22.44 28.79
C ALA A 90 9.88 -22.51 27.27
N VAL A 91 8.97 -21.91 26.46
CA VAL A 91 9.16 -21.82 25.01
C VAL A 91 10.31 -20.87 24.66
N THR A 92 10.40 -19.76 25.39
CA THR A 92 11.44 -18.76 25.18
C THR A 92 12.85 -19.29 25.35
N ASP A 93 13.07 -20.19 26.31
CA ASP A 93 14.39 -20.76 26.64
C ASP A 93 14.88 -21.73 25.55
N GLN A 94 13.97 -22.43 24.87
CA GLN A 94 14.32 -23.47 23.88
C GLN A 94 14.19 -23.01 22.42
N VAL A 95 13.55 -21.88 22.14
CA VAL A 95 13.32 -21.43 20.76
C VAL A 95 14.59 -21.24 19.95
N SER A 96 15.69 -20.86 20.58
CA SER A 96 16.98 -20.66 19.88
C SER A 96 17.55 -21.98 19.35
N GLU A 97 17.42 -23.08 20.10
CA GLU A 97 17.85 -24.40 19.68
C GLU A 97 17.01 -24.91 18.49
N ILE A 98 15.69 -24.85 18.59
CA ILE A 98 14.76 -25.25 17.52
C ILE A 98 14.97 -24.41 16.27
N SER A 99 15.17 -23.10 16.43
CA SER A 99 15.37 -22.18 15.29
C SER A 99 16.73 -22.31 14.62
N ALA A 100 17.69 -23.02 15.21
CA ALA A 100 18.99 -23.27 14.60
C ALA A 100 18.98 -24.46 13.62
N SER A 101 17.98 -25.36 13.70
CA SER A 101 17.88 -26.53 12.83
C SER A 101 17.57 -26.17 11.38
N PRO A 102 18.40 -26.59 10.40
CA PRO A 102 18.17 -26.33 8.98
C PRO A 102 16.86 -26.94 8.45
N GLU A 103 16.48 -28.13 8.92
CA GLU A 103 15.29 -28.85 8.48
C GLU A 103 14.01 -28.13 8.92
N ILE A 104 13.96 -27.68 10.17
CA ILE A 104 12.83 -26.94 10.72
C ILE A 104 12.73 -25.57 10.01
N ARG A 105 13.87 -24.92 9.79
CA ARG A 105 13.91 -23.65 9.05
C ARG A 105 13.38 -23.79 7.65
N GLN A 106 13.79 -24.83 6.90
CA GLN A 106 13.31 -25.06 5.55
C GLN A 106 11.78 -25.25 5.52
N HIS A 107 11.23 -26.05 6.44
CA HIS A 107 9.78 -26.27 6.53
C HIS A 107 9.02 -24.97 6.85
N LEU A 108 9.51 -24.18 7.80
CA LEU A 108 8.88 -22.90 8.18
C LEU A 108 9.07 -21.83 7.11
N LEU A 109 10.17 -21.82 6.36
CA LEU A 109 10.39 -20.91 5.24
C LEU A 109 9.32 -21.08 4.16
N GLU A 110 8.97 -22.32 3.81
CA GLU A 110 7.90 -22.61 2.85
C GLU A 110 6.54 -22.07 3.34
N LEU A 111 6.24 -22.22 4.64
CA LEU A 111 5.03 -21.66 5.22
C LEU A 111 5.02 -20.12 5.18
N GLN A 112 6.13 -19.47 5.56
CA GLN A 112 6.29 -18.02 5.54
C GLN A 112 6.09 -17.48 4.12
N GLN A 113 6.77 -18.04 3.13
CA GLN A 113 6.64 -17.64 1.73
C GLN A 113 5.22 -17.85 1.19
N LYS A 114 4.54 -18.92 1.62
CA LYS A 114 3.14 -19.16 1.26
C LYS A 114 2.20 -18.09 1.85
N LEU A 115 2.43 -17.66 3.09
CA LEU A 115 1.66 -16.59 3.73
C LEU A 115 1.92 -15.25 3.02
N ILE A 116 3.17 -14.93 2.72
CA ILE A 116 3.55 -13.72 1.97
C ILE A 116 2.89 -13.67 0.59
N LYS A 117 2.90 -14.79 -0.14
CA LYS A 117 2.28 -14.86 -1.48
C LYS A 117 0.76 -14.68 -1.48
N ARG A 118 0.10 -14.93 -0.35
CA ARG A 118 -1.36 -14.75 -0.20
C ARG A 118 -1.78 -13.31 0.03
N ALA A 119 -0.88 -12.47 0.50
CA ALA A 119 -1.15 -11.05 0.70
C ALA A 119 -1.42 -10.37 -0.65
N THR A 120 -2.58 -9.71 -0.75
CA THR A 120 -3.04 -9.09 -2.01
C THR A 120 -2.60 -7.63 -2.13
N HIS A 121 -2.67 -6.85 -1.06
CA HIS A 121 -2.32 -5.43 -1.04
C HIS A 121 -0.88 -5.22 -0.56
N GLY A 122 -0.57 -5.67 0.64
CA GLY A 122 0.76 -5.58 1.21
C GLY A 122 0.87 -6.40 2.49
N ILE A 123 2.10 -6.67 2.91
CA ILE A 123 2.40 -7.39 4.13
C ILE A 123 3.68 -6.85 4.78
N VAL A 124 3.63 -6.62 6.10
CA VAL A 124 4.81 -6.35 6.91
C VAL A 124 5.24 -7.63 7.57
N VAL A 125 6.44 -8.08 7.28
CA VAL A 125 7.02 -9.32 7.80
C VAL A 125 8.18 -8.99 8.73
N GLU A 126 8.11 -9.46 9.96
CA GLU A 126 9.20 -9.27 10.93
C GLU A 126 9.94 -10.55 11.24
N GLY A 127 11.23 -10.42 11.53
CA GLY A 127 12.08 -11.54 11.90
C GLY A 127 13.52 -11.19 12.18
N ARG A 128 14.43 -12.03 11.65
CA ARG A 128 15.89 -11.93 11.78
C ARG A 128 16.61 -11.98 10.43
N ASP A 129 15.98 -12.61 9.47
CA ASP A 129 16.54 -12.95 8.16
C ASP A 129 15.51 -12.73 7.03
N ILE A 130 14.56 -11.81 7.26
CA ILE A 130 13.49 -11.58 6.31
C ILE A 130 14.04 -10.97 5.03
N GLY A 131 14.79 -9.88 5.14
CA GLY A 131 15.35 -9.18 3.98
C GLY A 131 16.51 -9.91 3.29
N THR A 132 17.06 -10.97 3.92
CA THR A 132 18.18 -11.73 3.36
C THR A 132 17.78 -13.09 2.82
N VAL A 133 16.77 -13.76 3.41
CA VAL A 133 16.41 -15.15 3.11
C VAL A 133 14.92 -15.32 2.79
N VAL A 134 14.03 -14.83 3.64
CA VAL A 134 12.59 -15.08 3.51
C VAL A 134 11.98 -14.33 2.34
N ALA A 135 12.32 -13.04 2.22
CA ALA A 135 11.83 -12.14 1.19
C ALA A 135 12.97 -11.22 0.68
N PRO A 136 13.99 -11.78 0.00
CA PRO A 136 15.13 -10.99 -0.50
C PRO A 136 14.73 -9.92 -1.52
N GLU A 137 13.57 -10.08 -2.16
CA GLU A 137 12.99 -9.12 -3.11
C GLU A 137 11.97 -8.17 -2.45
N ALA A 138 12.00 -8.03 -1.11
CA ALA A 138 11.10 -7.10 -0.42
C ALA A 138 11.29 -5.65 -0.92
N ALA A 139 10.19 -4.94 -1.19
CA ALA A 139 10.19 -3.58 -1.73
C ALA A 139 10.81 -2.56 -0.76
N LEU A 140 10.74 -2.84 0.54
CA LEU A 140 11.42 -2.07 1.59
C LEU A 140 11.98 -3.03 2.61
N LYS A 141 13.28 -2.88 2.91
CA LYS A 141 13.97 -3.63 3.96
C LYS A 141 14.43 -2.67 5.05
N ILE A 142 14.08 -3.00 6.27
CA ILE A 142 14.40 -2.21 7.47
C ILE A 142 15.17 -3.12 8.43
N PHE A 143 16.26 -2.60 8.96
CA PHE A 143 16.95 -3.18 10.08
C PHE A 143 16.73 -2.29 11.31
N LEU A 144 15.87 -2.73 12.23
CA LEU A 144 15.52 -1.98 13.42
C LEU A 144 16.46 -2.39 14.56
N THR A 145 17.19 -1.42 15.12
CA THR A 145 18.10 -1.63 16.25
C THR A 145 17.80 -0.68 17.41
N ALA A 146 18.32 -0.98 18.58
CA ALA A 146 18.36 -0.09 19.74
C ALA A 146 19.49 -0.51 20.68
N ALA A 147 19.97 0.41 21.54
CA ALA A 147 20.94 0.11 22.59
C ALA A 147 20.44 -1.05 23.48
N LEU A 148 21.39 -1.90 23.92
CA LEU A 148 21.07 -3.11 24.70
C LEU A 148 20.32 -2.77 26.00
N SER A 149 20.73 -1.69 26.69
CA SER A 149 20.07 -1.20 27.91
C SER A 149 18.60 -0.85 27.66
N GLU A 150 18.32 -0.09 26.60
CA GLU A 150 16.97 0.31 26.24
C GLU A 150 16.08 -0.91 25.88
N ARG A 151 16.66 -1.89 25.16
CA ARG A 151 15.97 -3.13 24.84
C ARG A 151 15.64 -3.97 26.08
N ALA A 152 16.54 -3.96 27.08
CA ALA A 152 16.31 -4.64 28.34
C ALA A 152 15.20 -3.98 29.16
N GLU A 153 15.18 -2.64 29.24
CA GLU A 153 14.11 -1.92 29.91
C GLU A 153 12.73 -2.11 29.24
N ARG A 154 12.69 -2.10 27.89
CA ARG A 154 11.44 -2.39 27.16
C ARG A 154 10.94 -3.81 27.47
N ARG A 155 11.85 -4.77 27.53
CA ARG A 155 11.52 -6.16 27.81
C ARG A 155 11.05 -6.36 29.25
N GLU A 156 11.64 -5.66 30.21
CA GLU A 156 11.19 -5.69 31.62
C GLU A 156 9.74 -5.16 31.75
N LYS A 157 9.42 -4.07 31.06
CA LYS A 157 8.06 -3.50 31.06
C LYS A 157 7.00 -4.41 30.39
N GLU A 158 7.43 -5.34 29.51
CA GLU A 158 6.54 -6.33 28.90
C GLU A 158 6.25 -7.55 29.78
N ILE A 159 7.05 -7.77 30.84
CA ILE A 159 6.89 -8.91 31.74
C ILE A 159 5.90 -8.54 32.87
N ASP A 160 4.64 -8.86 32.64
CA ASP A 160 3.49 -8.54 33.51
C ASP A 160 3.40 -9.47 34.76
N SER A 161 4.48 -10.11 35.18
CA SER A 161 4.44 -11.11 36.25
C SER A 161 5.15 -10.62 37.51
N PRO A 162 4.41 -10.35 38.62
CA PRO A 162 4.99 -9.91 39.89
C PRO A 162 5.92 -10.94 40.56
N ALA A 163 5.92 -12.17 40.05
CA ALA A 163 6.69 -13.31 40.64
C ALA A 163 8.12 -13.44 40.13
N GLN A 164 8.53 -12.71 39.11
CA GLN A 164 9.89 -12.74 38.55
C GLN A 164 10.43 -11.32 38.39
N ILE A 165 10.92 -10.74 39.47
CA ILE A 165 11.77 -9.54 39.41
C ILE A 165 13.14 -10.02 38.86
N LEU A 166 13.25 -10.19 37.56
CA LEU A 166 14.53 -10.32 36.88
C LEU A 166 15.21 -8.94 36.91
N SER A 167 16.43 -8.86 37.41
CA SER A 167 17.16 -7.58 37.35
C SER A 167 17.39 -7.20 35.87
N VAL A 168 17.31 -5.91 35.53
CA VAL A 168 17.62 -5.37 34.18
C VAL A 168 18.90 -6.02 33.63
N LYS A 169 19.91 -6.22 34.49
CA LYS A 169 21.17 -6.83 34.11
C LYS A 169 21.04 -8.30 33.65
N SER A 170 20.17 -9.08 34.26
CA SER A 170 19.94 -10.48 33.82
C SER A 170 19.17 -10.53 32.48
N VAL A 171 18.32 -9.55 32.24
CA VAL A 171 17.61 -9.40 30.95
C VAL A 171 18.60 -8.97 29.84
N GLU A 172 19.51 -8.04 30.13
CA GLU A 172 20.58 -7.64 29.20
C GLU A 172 21.45 -8.82 28.80
N GLU A 173 21.94 -9.60 29.78
CA GLU A 173 22.76 -10.81 29.53
C GLU A 173 22.01 -11.82 28.64
N SER A 174 20.73 -12.06 28.92
CA SER A 174 19.88 -12.95 28.10
C SER A 174 19.70 -12.44 26.68
N LEU A 175 19.47 -11.12 26.49
CA LEU A 175 19.33 -10.52 25.18
C LEU A 175 20.65 -10.57 24.39
N ALA A 176 21.77 -10.26 25.04
CA ALA A 176 23.09 -10.30 24.41
C ALA A 176 23.45 -11.74 23.96
N GLN A 177 23.16 -12.73 24.79
CA GLN A 177 23.38 -14.12 24.41
C GLN A 177 22.53 -14.58 23.23
N ARG A 178 21.27 -14.16 23.17
CA ARG A 178 20.39 -14.44 22.02
C ARG A 178 20.87 -13.76 20.74
N ASP A 179 21.27 -12.49 20.81
CA ASP A 179 21.78 -11.78 19.66
C ASP A 179 23.08 -12.41 19.13
N LEU A 180 23.94 -12.92 20.04
CA LEU A 180 25.12 -13.66 19.67
C LEU A 180 24.75 -14.96 18.96
N LEU A 181 23.81 -15.76 19.49
CA LEU A 181 23.34 -16.99 18.86
C LEU A 181 22.70 -16.73 17.50
N ASP A 182 21.85 -15.69 17.38
CA ASP A 182 21.20 -15.31 16.13
C ASP A 182 22.21 -14.85 15.06
N SER A 183 23.29 -14.17 15.45
CA SER A 183 24.31 -13.66 14.52
C SER A 183 25.38 -14.67 14.13
N THR A 184 25.65 -15.68 14.99
CA THR A 184 26.71 -16.67 14.76
C THR A 184 26.21 -18.02 14.22
N ARG A 185 24.89 -18.20 14.10
CA ARG A 185 24.33 -19.46 13.55
C ARG A 185 24.75 -19.65 12.09
N SER A 186 25.02 -20.90 11.72
CA SER A 186 25.49 -21.28 10.38
C SER A 186 24.44 -21.10 9.29
N THR A 187 23.14 -21.19 9.65
CA THR A 187 22.02 -21.08 8.70
C THR A 187 21.24 -19.79 8.96
N SER A 188 21.14 -18.92 7.97
CA SER A 188 20.39 -17.66 8.00
C SER A 188 20.74 -16.78 9.23
N PRO A 189 22.00 -16.35 9.41
CA PRO A 189 22.39 -15.50 10.53
C PRO A 189 21.64 -14.17 10.52
N LEU A 190 21.49 -13.54 11.69
CA LEU A 190 21.01 -12.16 11.77
C LEU A 190 22.04 -11.25 11.09
N MET A 191 21.70 -10.74 9.92
CA MET A 191 22.54 -9.86 9.11
C MET A 191 21.72 -8.69 8.56
N ILE A 192 22.40 -7.56 8.38
CA ILE A 192 21.81 -6.40 7.69
C ILE A 192 21.85 -6.70 6.19
N ALA A 193 20.70 -6.72 5.51
CA ALA A 193 20.66 -6.83 4.05
C ALA A 193 21.33 -5.60 3.42
N ALA A 194 22.02 -5.78 2.29
CA ALA A 194 22.83 -4.74 1.66
C ALA A 194 22.03 -3.46 1.30
N ASP A 195 20.75 -3.61 1.02
CA ASP A 195 19.79 -2.56 0.66
C ASP A 195 18.85 -2.18 1.82
N ALA A 196 19.10 -2.68 3.04
CA ALA A 196 18.29 -2.36 4.21
C ALA A 196 18.59 -0.96 4.75
N ILE A 197 17.55 -0.26 5.15
CA ILE A 197 17.66 1.00 5.89
C ILE A 197 17.73 0.68 7.38
N VAL A 198 18.80 1.15 8.02
CA VAL A 198 18.98 0.97 9.46
C VAL A 198 18.26 2.09 10.20
N ILE A 199 17.38 1.71 11.14
CA ILE A 199 16.71 2.65 12.04
C ILE A 199 17.14 2.32 13.47
N ASP A 200 17.83 3.26 14.10
CA ASP A 200 18.14 3.19 15.54
C ASP A 200 16.96 3.78 16.33
N SER A 201 16.29 2.95 17.09
CA SER A 201 15.12 3.32 17.90
C SER A 201 15.47 3.58 19.36
N THR A 202 16.75 3.74 19.72
CA THR A 202 17.19 3.91 21.11
C THR A 202 16.46 5.07 21.79
N GLU A 203 16.37 6.23 21.12
CA GLU A 203 15.74 7.44 21.64
C GLU A 203 14.32 7.67 21.08
N LEU A 204 13.82 6.75 20.23
CA LEU A 204 12.55 6.92 19.56
C LEU A 204 11.42 6.19 20.32
N SER A 205 10.29 6.86 20.47
CA SER A 205 9.05 6.21 20.86
C SER A 205 8.54 5.25 19.77
N LEU A 206 7.60 4.38 20.10
CA LEU A 206 6.94 3.52 19.12
C LEU A 206 6.29 4.34 17.99
N HIS A 207 5.66 5.46 18.33
CA HIS A 207 5.01 6.32 17.35
C HIS A 207 6.02 6.93 16.36
N GLU A 208 7.13 7.46 16.85
CA GLU A 208 8.19 8.04 16.01
C GLU A 208 8.86 6.98 15.13
N THR A 209 9.12 5.80 15.69
CA THR A 209 9.68 4.68 14.92
C THR A 209 8.73 4.24 13.80
N ALA A 210 7.44 4.06 14.09
CA ALA A 210 6.44 3.72 13.09
C ALA A 210 6.25 4.85 12.06
N GLN A 211 6.30 6.11 12.49
CA GLN A 211 6.25 7.27 11.60
C GLN A 211 7.44 7.31 10.63
N ARG A 212 8.65 6.99 11.11
CA ARG A 212 9.83 6.92 10.23
C ARG A 212 9.70 5.83 9.16
N VAL A 213 9.18 4.66 9.53
CA VAL A 213 8.87 3.59 8.55
C VAL A 213 7.80 4.06 7.56
N TRP A 214 6.78 4.76 8.04
CA TRP A 214 5.71 5.32 7.21
C TRP A 214 6.22 6.32 6.17
N GLU A 215 7.13 7.20 6.57
CA GLU A 215 7.78 8.16 5.66
C GLU A 215 8.58 7.45 4.57
N LEU A 216 9.31 6.39 4.92
CA LEU A 216 10.04 5.57 3.94
C LEU A 216 9.10 4.89 2.93
N LEU A 217 7.92 4.43 3.39
CA LEU A 217 6.91 3.88 2.50
C LEU A 217 6.36 4.93 1.53
N LYS A 218 6.10 6.16 2.02
CA LYS A 218 5.70 7.30 1.18
C LYS A 218 6.78 7.71 0.19
N GLU A 219 8.02 7.88 0.66
CA GLU A 219 9.17 8.25 -0.17
C GLU A 219 9.41 7.26 -1.32
N ARG A 220 9.05 5.98 -1.12
CA ARG A 220 9.18 4.92 -2.12
C ARG A 220 7.90 4.68 -2.94
N GLY A 221 6.83 5.46 -2.71
CA GLY A 221 5.56 5.28 -3.41
C GLY A 221 4.89 3.92 -3.18
N LEU A 222 5.16 3.28 -2.02
CA LEU A 222 4.65 1.95 -1.72
C LEU A 222 3.25 1.94 -1.11
N LEU A 223 2.73 3.11 -0.71
CA LEU A 223 1.38 3.22 -0.15
C LEU A 223 0.36 3.35 -1.27
N GLY A 224 -0.71 2.59 -1.20
CA GLY A 224 -1.81 2.69 -2.14
C GLY A 224 -2.51 4.06 -2.05
N LEU A 225 -2.92 4.58 -3.21
CA LEU A 225 -3.67 5.83 -3.28
C LEU A 225 -5.15 5.62 -2.94
N PRO A 226 -5.80 6.57 -2.22
CA PRO A 226 -7.23 6.55 -2.04
C PRO A 226 -7.98 6.67 -3.37
N ILE A 227 -9.12 5.98 -3.47
CA ILE A 227 -9.96 5.99 -4.67
C ILE A 227 -11.24 6.79 -4.40
N VAL A 228 -11.54 7.73 -5.27
CA VAL A 228 -12.81 8.47 -5.33
C VAL A 228 -13.61 7.97 -6.52
N ALA A 229 -14.75 7.33 -6.31
CA ALA A 229 -15.65 6.96 -7.40
C ALA A 229 -16.67 8.09 -7.69
N LEU A 230 -16.75 8.53 -8.95
CA LEU A 230 -17.81 9.42 -9.41
C LEU A 230 -18.99 8.58 -9.90
N LEU A 231 -20.09 8.65 -9.19
CA LEU A 231 -21.33 7.91 -9.44
C LEU A 231 -22.41 8.86 -9.95
N GLY A 232 -23.39 8.33 -10.65
CA GLY A 232 -24.53 9.10 -11.18
C GLY A 232 -24.89 8.69 -12.60
N ARG A 233 -26.05 9.14 -13.06
CA ARG A 233 -26.61 8.84 -14.40
C ARG A 233 -25.67 9.31 -15.54
N PRO A 234 -25.85 8.79 -16.76
CA PRO A 234 -25.23 9.37 -17.96
C PRO A 234 -25.57 10.88 -18.08
N ASN A 235 -24.64 11.65 -18.65
CA ASN A 235 -24.81 13.07 -18.96
C ASN A 235 -25.00 14.04 -17.77
N VAL A 236 -24.84 13.59 -16.51
CA VAL A 236 -24.81 14.51 -15.35
C VAL A 236 -23.50 15.30 -15.25
N GLY A 237 -22.50 14.97 -16.09
CA GLY A 237 -21.25 15.70 -16.19
C GLY A 237 -20.07 15.10 -15.42
N LYS A 238 -20.07 13.79 -15.11
CA LYS A 238 -18.97 13.10 -14.43
C LYS A 238 -17.63 13.27 -15.16
N SER A 239 -17.58 12.90 -16.44
CA SER A 239 -16.36 13.02 -17.26
C SER A 239 -15.91 14.47 -17.44
N THR A 240 -16.87 15.44 -17.45
CA THR A 240 -16.54 16.87 -17.45
C THR A 240 -15.89 17.30 -16.13
N LEU A 241 -16.35 16.76 -14.98
CA LEU A 241 -15.73 16.98 -13.68
C LEU A 241 -14.33 16.38 -13.64
N ILE A 242 -14.15 15.15 -14.11
CA ILE A 242 -12.82 14.52 -14.20
C ILE A 242 -11.89 15.40 -15.04
N ASN A 243 -12.27 15.75 -16.25
CA ASN A 243 -11.49 16.64 -17.10
C ASN A 243 -11.16 17.97 -16.41
N ARG A 244 -12.04 18.47 -15.55
CA ARG A 244 -11.81 19.68 -14.78
C ARG A 244 -10.80 19.48 -13.65
N PHE A 245 -10.84 18.33 -12.96
CA PHE A 245 -9.84 17.96 -11.97
C PHE A 245 -8.47 17.80 -12.60
N LEU A 246 -8.44 17.17 -13.77
CA LEU A 246 -7.25 16.92 -14.57
C LEU A 246 -6.75 18.16 -15.34
N GLY A 247 -7.62 19.05 -15.83
CA GLY A 247 -7.28 20.24 -16.62
C GLY A 247 -6.62 21.36 -15.80
N ARG A 248 -6.47 21.20 -14.50
CA ARG A 248 -5.56 22.01 -13.66
C ARG A 248 -4.16 21.41 -13.57
N ARG A 249 -3.99 20.11 -13.92
CA ARG A 249 -2.74 19.40 -14.24
C ARG A 249 -3.12 18.29 -15.21
N GLU A 250 -2.31 18.04 -16.24
CA GLU A 250 -2.60 17.02 -17.26
C GLU A 250 -2.72 15.62 -16.62
N ALA A 251 -3.85 14.96 -16.88
CA ALA A 251 -4.04 13.57 -16.49
C ALA A 251 -3.12 12.66 -17.27
N ILE A 252 -2.48 11.78 -16.59
CA ILE A 252 -1.97 10.56 -17.17
C ILE A 252 -3.15 9.59 -17.20
N VAL A 253 -3.70 9.34 -18.39
CA VAL A 253 -4.67 8.28 -18.62
C VAL A 253 -3.87 7.00 -18.64
N GLU A 254 -3.90 6.22 -17.56
CA GLU A 254 -3.32 4.89 -17.53
C GLU A 254 -4.44 3.84 -17.59
N ASP A 255 -4.46 3.08 -18.71
CA ASP A 255 -5.17 1.81 -18.76
C ASP A 255 -4.44 0.82 -17.85
N THR A 256 -5.00 0.50 -16.71
CA THR A 256 -4.43 -0.46 -15.77
C THR A 256 -4.52 -1.87 -16.33
N PRO A 257 -3.40 -2.55 -16.70
CA PRO A 257 -3.43 -3.94 -17.11
C PRO A 257 -3.80 -4.83 -15.91
N GLY A 258 -4.92 -5.55 -16.02
CA GLY A 258 -5.37 -6.49 -14.99
C GLY A 258 -6.67 -6.12 -14.28
N VAL A 259 -7.16 -4.91 -14.46
CA VAL A 259 -8.55 -4.53 -14.16
C VAL A 259 -9.34 -4.65 -15.47
N THR A 260 -10.45 -5.37 -15.45
CA THR A 260 -11.30 -5.61 -16.62
C THR A 260 -11.40 -4.37 -17.50
N ARG A 261 -11.32 -4.53 -18.82
CA ARG A 261 -11.20 -3.56 -19.95
C ARG A 261 -12.10 -2.31 -19.92
N ASP A 262 -12.78 -2.04 -18.84
CA ASP A 262 -13.99 -1.24 -18.81
C ASP A 262 -14.01 -0.16 -17.70
N ARG A 263 -12.89 0.09 -16.99
CA ARG A 263 -12.80 1.12 -15.96
C ARG A 263 -11.60 2.02 -16.20
N VAL A 264 -11.87 3.31 -16.24
CA VAL A 264 -10.81 4.31 -16.38
C VAL A 264 -10.62 4.97 -15.02
N THR A 265 -9.41 4.87 -14.48
CA THR A 265 -9.00 5.59 -13.28
C THR A 265 -7.96 6.62 -13.63
N TYR A 266 -8.01 7.77 -12.96
CA TYR A 266 -7.15 8.91 -13.21
C TYR A 266 -6.45 9.28 -11.92
N GLU A 267 -5.14 9.46 -11.95
CA GLU A 267 -4.38 9.99 -10.83
C GLU A 267 -4.58 11.51 -10.72
N CYS A 268 -4.94 11.98 -9.54
CA CYS A 268 -5.17 13.39 -9.24
C CYS A 268 -4.34 13.81 -8.03
N GLU A 269 -3.83 15.04 -8.05
CA GLU A 269 -3.18 15.67 -6.89
C GLU A 269 -3.93 16.95 -6.53
N TRP A 270 -4.22 17.15 -5.25
CA TRP A 270 -4.79 18.39 -4.73
C TRP A 270 -4.26 18.70 -3.34
N ASN A 271 -3.75 19.92 -3.15
CA ASN A 271 -3.17 20.37 -1.87
C ASN A 271 -2.12 19.41 -1.29
N GLY A 272 -1.26 18.82 -2.16
CA GLY A 272 -0.22 17.87 -1.76
C GLY A 272 -0.75 16.47 -1.37
N ARG A 273 -1.99 16.15 -1.76
CA ARG A 273 -2.58 14.82 -1.56
C ARG A 273 -2.86 14.18 -2.91
N ASP A 274 -2.26 13.02 -3.13
CA ASP A 274 -2.49 12.18 -4.30
C ASP A 274 -3.64 11.22 -4.06
N PHE A 275 -4.48 11.02 -5.07
CA PHE A 275 -5.62 10.08 -5.05
C PHE A 275 -6.02 9.68 -6.46
N MET A 276 -6.74 8.56 -6.58
CA MET A 276 -7.30 8.09 -7.83
C MET A 276 -8.75 8.52 -7.97
N VAL A 277 -9.14 8.99 -9.14
CA VAL A 277 -10.55 9.24 -9.49
C VAL A 277 -11.01 8.16 -10.47
N MET A 278 -12.08 7.45 -10.12
CA MET A 278 -12.66 6.41 -10.94
C MET A 278 -13.88 6.96 -11.69
N ASP A 279 -13.86 6.92 -13.03
CA ASP A 279 -15.02 7.21 -13.86
C ASP A 279 -15.90 5.97 -14.03
N THR A 280 -17.15 6.08 -13.61
CA THR A 280 -18.17 5.06 -13.87
C THR A 280 -19.03 5.37 -15.10
N GLY A 281 -18.72 6.45 -15.83
CA GLY A 281 -19.53 7.00 -16.91
C GLY A 281 -19.24 6.46 -18.31
N GLY A 282 -18.20 5.67 -18.52
CA GLY A 282 -17.92 5.00 -19.80
C GLY A 282 -18.88 3.83 -20.13
N TRP A 283 -19.94 3.69 -19.36
CA TRP A 283 -20.90 2.59 -19.44
C TRP A 283 -22.28 3.09 -19.81
N GLU A 284 -22.51 3.16 -21.09
CA GLU A 284 -23.87 3.20 -21.59
C GLU A 284 -24.43 1.77 -21.51
N ALA A 285 -25.46 1.59 -20.67
CA ALA A 285 -26.27 0.38 -20.71
C ALA A 285 -26.80 0.21 -22.15
N LYS A 286 -26.49 -0.92 -22.78
CA LYS A 286 -27.19 -1.31 -23.99
C LYS A 286 -28.69 -1.34 -23.63
N PRO A 287 -29.57 -0.80 -24.50
CA PRO A 287 -30.99 -0.71 -24.22
C PRO A 287 -31.72 -2.05 -24.44
N ASP A 288 -31.23 -3.14 -23.89
CA ASP A 288 -31.95 -4.40 -23.84
C ASP A 288 -32.48 -4.58 -22.42
N GLY A 289 -33.78 -4.31 -22.36
CA GLY A 289 -34.60 -4.22 -21.16
C GLY A 289 -34.35 -5.31 -20.11
N ILE A 290 -34.72 -4.95 -18.88
CA ILE A 290 -34.79 -5.73 -17.65
C ILE A 290 -33.50 -5.71 -16.84
N SER A 291 -33.38 -4.71 -16.00
CA SER A 291 -33.21 -4.88 -14.56
C SER A 291 -33.18 -3.52 -13.85
N VAL A 292 -34.13 -3.32 -12.95
CA VAL A 292 -34.15 -2.27 -11.93
C VAL A 292 -33.08 -2.68 -10.88
N GLY A 293 -31.82 -2.47 -11.21
CA GLY A 293 -30.65 -2.73 -10.33
C GLY A 293 -29.54 -1.76 -10.66
N VAL A 294 -28.75 -1.41 -9.64
CA VAL A 294 -27.49 -0.71 -9.85
C VAL A 294 -26.64 -1.56 -10.79
N SER A 295 -26.08 -0.97 -11.85
CA SER A 295 -25.24 -1.74 -12.77
C SER A 295 -24.09 -2.38 -11.97
N GLY A 296 -23.74 -3.63 -12.28
CA GLY A 296 -22.69 -4.38 -11.54
C GLY A 296 -21.36 -3.62 -11.44
N ILE A 297 -21.17 -2.56 -12.23
CA ILE A 297 -19.98 -1.70 -12.24
C ILE A 297 -20.09 -0.60 -11.20
N ALA A 298 -21.25 -0.01 -11.05
CA ALA A 298 -21.47 0.94 -9.97
C ALA A 298 -21.34 0.23 -8.61
N GLU A 299 -21.81 -1.01 -8.49
CA GLU A 299 -21.63 -1.83 -7.28
C GLU A 299 -20.14 -2.08 -7.00
N LEU A 300 -19.39 -2.50 -8.00
CA LEU A 300 -17.95 -2.73 -7.86
C LEU A 300 -17.20 -1.42 -7.54
N ALA A 301 -17.52 -0.31 -8.20
CA ALA A 301 -16.94 0.99 -7.89
C ALA A 301 -17.26 1.42 -6.45
N MET A 302 -18.49 1.20 -5.98
CA MET A 302 -18.86 1.44 -4.59
C MET A 302 -18.11 0.57 -3.60
N GLN A 303 -17.77 -0.67 -3.96
CA GLN A 303 -16.99 -1.57 -3.11
C GLN A 303 -15.52 -1.19 -3.05
N GLU A 304 -14.92 -0.83 -4.17
CA GLU A 304 -13.48 -0.53 -4.29
C GLU A 304 -13.10 0.88 -3.81
N ALA A 305 -13.95 1.88 -4.07
CA ALA A 305 -13.63 3.26 -3.71
C ALA A 305 -13.60 3.49 -2.19
N ASP A 306 -12.73 4.38 -1.76
CA ASP A 306 -12.65 4.85 -0.37
C ASP A 306 -13.63 6.00 -0.10
N VAL A 307 -13.93 6.82 -1.12
CA VAL A 307 -14.88 7.92 -1.08
C VAL A 307 -15.82 7.82 -2.27
N LEU A 308 -17.11 8.08 -2.06
CA LEU A 308 -18.16 8.00 -3.08
C LEU A 308 -18.69 9.41 -3.35
N ALA A 309 -18.63 9.88 -4.58
CA ALA A 309 -19.17 11.16 -5.00
C ALA A 309 -20.36 10.95 -5.93
N LEU A 310 -21.58 11.17 -5.44
CA LEU A 310 -22.80 11.11 -6.24
C LEU A 310 -23.03 12.44 -6.96
N VAL A 311 -22.94 12.41 -8.29
CA VAL A 311 -23.12 13.57 -9.16
C VAL A 311 -24.54 13.60 -9.69
N ILE A 312 -25.27 14.66 -9.44
CA ILE A 312 -26.62 14.93 -9.93
C ILE A 312 -26.63 16.22 -10.75
N ASP A 313 -27.38 16.21 -11.84
CA ASP A 313 -27.65 17.40 -12.62
C ASP A 313 -28.68 18.27 -11.89
N SER A 314 -28.26 19.46 -11.43
CA SER A 314 -29.12 20.36 -10.65
C SER A 314 -30.32 20.88 -11.44
N GLN A 315 -30.21 20.96 -12.77
CA GLN A 315 -31.29 21.45 -13.64
C GLN A 315 -32.41 20.42 -13.80
N VAL A 316 -32.07 19.13 -13.74
CA VAL A 316 -33.03 18.01 -13.86
C VAL A 316 -33.52 17.54 -12.49
N GLY A 317 -32.67 17.65 -11.48
CA GLY A 317 -32.91 17.11 -10.15
C GLY A 317 -32.70 15.59 -10.07
N ALA A 318 -33.04 15.01 -8.92
CA ALA A 318 -33.02 13.57 -8.73
C ALA A 318 -34.23 12.91 -9.42
N LEU A 319 -33.99 11.77 -10.07
CA LEU A 319 -35.02 10.95 -10.70
C LEU A 319 -35.12 9.59 -9.99
N ASP A 320 -36.17 8.81 -10.31
CA ASP A 320 -36.43 7.49 -9.73
C ASP A 320 -35.23 6.53 -9.89
N GLU A 321 -34.44 6.68 -10.96
CA GLU A 321 -33.23 5.92 -11.20
C GLU A 321 -32.14 6.25 -10.16
N ASP A 322 -32.03 7.49 -9.71
CA ASP A 322 -31.08 7.91 -8.67
C ASP A 322 -31.48 7.33 -7.31
N ASP A 323 -32.78 7.12 -7.04
CA ASP A 323 -33.27 6.58 -5.77
C ASP A 323 -32.73 5.16 -5.47
N VAL A 324 -32.55 4.35 -6.51
CA VAL A 324 -31.97 3.01 -6.37
C VAL A 324 -30.52 3.13 -5.91
N LEU A 325 -29.73 3.97 -6.57
CA LEU A 325 -28.34 4.23 -6.23
C LEU A 325 -28.20 4.85 -4.83
N ILE A 326 -29.06 5.81 -4.49
CA ILE A 326 -29.08 6.48 -3.18
C ILE A 326 -29.38 5.47 -2.05
N ARG A 327 -30.29 4.52 -2.26
CA ARG A 327 -30.57 3.47 -1.26
C ARG A 327 -29.36 2.58 -1.01
N GLU A 328 -28.62 2.20 -2.06
CA GLU A 328 -27.39 1.41 -1.91
C GLU A 328 -26.29 2.22 -1.24
N LEU A 329 -26.09 3.48 -1.63
CA LEU A 329 -25.13 4.38 -1.01
C LEU A 329 -25.35 4.52 0.50
N ARG A 330 -26.61 4.68 0.94
CA ARG A 330 -26.95 4.79 2.37
C ARG A 330 -26.58 3.56 3.21
N LYS A 331 -26.44 2.38 2.59
CA LYS A 331 -26.00 1.15 3.26
C LYS A 331 -24.49 1.11 3.44
N MET A 332 -23.74 1.91 2.66
CA MET A 332 -22.29 1.92 2.71
C MET A 332 -21.79 2.70 3.94
N LYS A 333 -20.76 2.15 4.61
CA LYS A 333 -20.07 2.82 5.72
C LYS A 333 -18.88 3.65 5.22
N LYS A 334 -19.03 4.29 4.07
CA LYS A 334 -17.99 5.09 3.42
C LYS A 334 -18.41 6.56 3.38
N PRO A 335 -17.45 7.51 3.36
CA PRO A 335 -17.78 8.91 3.12
C PRO A 335 -18.49 9.10 1.79
N ILE A 336 -19.62 9.82 1.80
CA ILE A 336 -20.39 10.14 0.60
C ILE A 336 -20.40 11.65 0.45
N ILE A 337 -20.12 12.12 -0.77
CA ILE A 337 -20.23 13.53 -1.16
C ILE A 337 -21.33 13.65 -2.19
N LEU A 338 -22.38 14.40 -1.88
CA LEU A 338 -23.42 14.77 -2.85
C LEU A 338 -22.94 15.97 -3.66
N VAL A 339 -22.88 15.82 -4.98
CA VAL A 339 -22.43 16.84 -5.91
C VAL A 339 -23.59 17.27 -6.80
N ALA A 340 -24.03 18.51 -6.67
CA ALA A 340 -24.98 19.16 -7.58
C ALA A 340 -24.18 19.84 -8.68
N ASN A 341 -24.15 19.23 -9.87
CA ASN A 341 -23.44 19.77 -11.02
C ASN A 341 -24.36 20.61 -11.92
N LYS A 342 -23.78 21.40 -12.79
CA LYS A 342 -24.43 22.37 -13.70
C LYS A 342 -25.09 23.54 -12.95
N VAL A 343 -24.51 23.93 -11.82
CA VAL A 343 -24.93 25.13 -11.06
C VAL A 343 -24.14 26.33 -11.58
N ASP A 344 -24.65 26.94 -12.60
CA ASP A 344 -23.96 28.04 -13.32
C ASP A 344 -24.24 29.41 -12.69
N GLY A 345 -25.37 29.57 -11.99
CA GLY A 345 -25.78 30.79 -11.35
C GLY A 345 -26.67 30.62 -10.12
N PRO A 346 -27.14 31.74 -9.51
CA PRO A 346 -27.97 31.71 -8.30
C PRO A 346 -29.34 31.03 -8.50
N ALA A 347 -29.87 31.00 -9.69
CA ALA A 347 -31.14 30.34 -9.97
C ALA A 347 -31.04 28.82 -9.84
N GLU A 348 -29.96 28.25 -10.37
CA GLU A 348 -29.65 26.82 -10.28
C GLU A 348 -29.28 26.42 -8.84
N GLU A 349 -28.67 27.33 -8.05
CA GLU A 349 -28.41 27.09 -6.62
C GLU A 349 -29.71 26.85 -5.85
N ALA A 350 -30.74 27.66 -6.11
CA ALA A 350 -32.03 27.51 -5.45
C ALA A 350 -32.66 26.14 -5.73
N GLN A 351 -32.51 25.64 -6.97
CA GLN A 351 -32.98 24.29 -7.35
C GLN A 351 -32.15 23.21 -6.71
N ALA A 352 -30.82 23.36 -6.69
CA ALA A 352 -29.87 22.42 -6.12
C ALA A 352 -30.06 22.21 -4.61
N HIS A 353 -30.59 23.20 -3.88
CA HIS A 353 -30.92 23.05 -2.48
C HIS A 353 -31.97 21.94 -2.21
N SER A 354 -32.86 21.64 -3.16
CA SER A 354 -33.83 20.55 -3.04
C SER A 354 -33.17 19.17 -2.87
N LEU A 355 -31.96 19.01 -3.38
CA LEU A 355 -31.18 17.77 -3.27
C LEU A 355 -30.79 17.42 -1.82
N TRP A 356 -30.89 18.37 -0.90
CA TRP A 356 -30.69 18.10 0.55
C TRP A 356 -31.68 17.04 1.09
N ASN A 357 -32.87 17.00 0.51
CA ASN A 357 -33.90 16.03 0.87
C ASN A 357 -33.51 14.57 0.57
N LEU A 358 -32.44 14.35 -0.22
CA LEU A 358 -31.91 13.02 -0.49
C LEU A 358 -31.22 12.40 0.74
N GLY A 359 -30.97 13.16 1.82
CA GLY A 359 -30.41 12.64 3.07
C GLY A 359 -28.99 12.09 2.97
N LEU A 360 -28.21 12.57 1.99
CA LEU A 360 -26.79 12.24 1.79
C LEU A 360 -25.85 13.37 2.29
N GLY A 361 -26.39 14.31 3.06
CA GLY A 361 -25.68 15.49 3.54
C GLY A 361 -25.83 16.70 2.63
N GLU A 362 -25.07 17.75 2.94
CA GLU A 362 -25.10 19.02 2.21
C GLU A 362 -24.57 18.86 0.78
N PRO A 363 -25.37 19.21 -0.26
CA PRO A 363 -24.92 19.13 -1.63
C PRO A 363 -23.82 20.16 -1.91
N GLN A 364 -22.77 19.74 -2.58
CA GLN A 364 -21.72 20.61 -3.06
C GLN A 364 -22.10 21.14 -4.45
N PHE A 365 -22.33 22.44 -4.57
CA PHE A 365 -22.72 23.08 -5.81
C PHE A 365 -21.49 23.30 -6.68
N VAL A 366 -21.53 22.80 -7.93
CA VAL A 366 -20.41 22.94 -8.87
C VAL A 366 -20.92 23.19 -10.29
N SER A 367 -20.11 23.87 -11.10
CA SER A 367 -20.25 23.87 -12.53
C SER A 367 -18.97 23.28 -13.14
N ALA A 368 -19.04 22.04 -13.55
CA ALA A 368 -17.91 21.36 -14.18
C ALA A 368 -17.50 22.06 -15.49
N LEU A 369 -18.49 22.56 -16.25
CA LEU A 369 -18.26 23.25 -17.52
C LEU A 369 -17.49 24.57 -17.32
N HIS A 370 -17.92 25.40 -16.37
CA HIS A 370 -17.34 26.70 -16.09
C HIS A 370 -16.27 26.72 -15.02
N GLY A 371 -16.05 25.57 -14.33
CA GLY A 371 -15.04 25.42 -13.27
C GLY A 371 -15.42 26.11 -11.95
N ARG A 372 -16.69 26.52 -11.77
CA ARG A 372 -17.18 27.14 -10.54
C ARG A 372 -17.18 26.11 -9.41
N ALA A 373 -16.62 26.50 -8.26
CA ALA A 373 -16.53 25.71 -7.03
C ALA A 373 -15.91 24.29 -7.17
N SER A 374 -15.21 24.01 -8.29
CA SER A 374 -14.52 22.74 -8.47
C SER A 374 -13.34 22.59 -7.51
N GLY A 375 -12.70 23.70 -7.08
CA GLY A 375 -11.68 23.69 -6.02
C GLY A 375 -12.27 23.33 -4.66
N ASP A 376 -13.41 23.91 -4.30
CA ASP A 376 -14.10 23.64 -3.04
C ASP A 376 -14.55 22.18 -2.95
N LEU A 377 -14.95 21.57 -4.08
CA LEU A 377 -15.25 20.14 -4.15
C LEU A 377 -14.00 19.31 -3.91
N LEU A 378 -12.87 19.67 -4.50
CA LEU A 378 -11.59 18.98 -4.28
C LEU A 378 -11.12 19.11 -2.83
N ASP A 379 -11.27 20.29 -2.21
CA ASP A 379 -10.98 20.49 -0.79
C ASP A 379 -11.84 19.56 0.10
N LYS A 380 -13.14 19.44 -0.23
CA LYS A 380 -14.06 18.55 0.48
C LYS A 380 -13.68 17.07 0.28
N ILE A 381 -13.26 16.68 -0.92
CA ILE A 381 -12.75 15.33 -1.21
C ILE A 381 -11.52 15.05 -0.36
N VAL A 382 -10.50 15.90 -0.43
CA VAL A 382 -9.23 15.71 0.30
C VAL A 382 -9.44 15.63 1.80
N LYS A 383 -10.40 16.40 2.34
CA LYS A 383 -10.73 16.39 3.78
C LYS A 383 -11.26 15.04 4.27
N VAL A 384 -11.95 14.28 3.44
CA VAL A 384 -12.55 12.98 3.81
C VAL A 384 -11.77 11.79 3.28
N LEU A 385 -10.73 12.00 2.45
CA LEU A 385 -9.86 10.92 1.96
C LEU A 385 -9.12 10.25 3.12
N PRO A 386 -9.10 8.91 3.19
CA PRO A 386 -8.22 8.21 4.09
C PRO A 386 -6.76 8.47 3.74
N GLU A 387 -5.87 8.24 4.69
CA GLU A 387 -4.43 8.45 4.47
C GLU A 387 -3.85 7.49 3.43
N VAL A 388 -4.42 6.30 3.34
CA VAL A 388 -4.05 5.23 2.41
C VAL A 388 -5.31 4.61 1.82
N GLY A 389 -5.28 4.35 0.53
CA GLY A 389 -6.37 3.70 -0.20
C GLY A 389 -6.05 2.28 -0.64
N GLY A 390 -7.02 1.64 -1.32
CA GLY A 390 -6.87 0.30 -1.88
C GLY A 390 -6.17 0.24 -3.23
N ALA A 391 -6.04 1.37 -3.96
CA ALA A 391 -5.33 1.39 -5.23
C ALA A 391 -3.82 1.30 -4.99
N GLN A 392 -3.16 0.32 -5.60
CA GLN A 392 -1.72 0.34 -5.68
C GLN A 392 -1.32 1.48 -6.63
N SER A 393 -0.46 2.39 -6.16
CA SER A 393 0.35 3.20 -7.07
C SER A 393 1.14 2.21 -7.91
N GLN A 394 0.90 2.20 -9.22
CA GLN A 394 1.45 1.15 -10.10
C GLN A 394 2.96 1.21 -10.24
N ASP A 395 3.58 2.32 -9.86
CA ASP A 395 5.00 2.54 -10.05
C ASP A 395 5.67 3.01 -8.76
N GLY A 396 6.31 2.09 -8.04
CA GLY A 396 7.28 2.41 -6.97
C GLY A 396 8.54 3.12 -7.50
N TYR A 397 8.50 3.71 -8.69
CA TYR A 397 9.63 4.36 -9.33
C TYR A 397 9.58 5.87 -9.13
N ARG A 398 10.73 6.46 -8.80
CA ARG A 398 10.86 7.91 -8.80
C ARG A 398 10.71 8.43 -10.23
N ARG A 399 9.83 9.42 -10.43
CA ARG A 399 9.57 10.02 -11.74
C ARG A 399 10.52 11.19 -11.97
N VAL A 400 11.10 11.28 -13.17
CA VAL A 400 11.99 12.38 -13.58
C VAL A 400 11.57 12.90 -14.95
N ALA A 401 11.35 14.20 -15.06
CA ALA A 401 11.20 14.87 -16.35
C ALA A 401 12.41 15.73 -16.67
N LEU A 402 12.88 15.64 -17.92
CA LEU A 402 13.95 16.50 -18.41
C LEU A 402 13.36 17.77 -19.01
N ILE A 403 13.46 18.88 -18.27
CA ILE A 403 12.94 20.19 -18.64
C ILE A 403 14.00 21.04 -19.31
N GLY A 404 13.67 21.75 -20.38
CA GLY A 404 14.59 22.69 -21.04
C GLY A 404 14.15 23.07 -22.45
N ARG A 405 14.74 24.14 -22.98
CA ARG A 405 14.46 24.61 -24.34
C ARG A 405 14.77 23.54 -25.40
N PRO A 406 14.14 23.58 -26.61
CA PRO A 406 14.54 22.72 -27.72
C PRO A 406 16.06 22.79 -27.98
N ASN A 407 16.67 21.67 -28.36
CA ASN A 407 18.08 21.54 -28.76
C ASN A 407 19.15 21.84 -27.67
N VAL A 408 18.79 21.85 -26.38
CA VAL A 408 19.77 22.01 -25.28
C VAL A 408 20.44 20.69 -24.84
N GLY A 409 20.20 19.60 -25.56
CA GLY A 409 20.85 18.31 -25.27
C GLY A 409 20.08 17.35 -24.36
N LYS A 410 18.78 17.57 -24.12
CA LYS A 410 17.94 16.67 -23.30
C LYS A 410 18.00 15.21 -23.76
N SER A 411 17.80 14.96 -25.05
CA SER A 411 17.88 13.61 -25.64
C SER A 411 19.27 13.01 -25.56
N SER A 412 20.31 13.84 -25.67
CA SER A 412 21.70 13.38 -25.52
C SER A 412 21.97 12.97 -24.07
N LEU A 413 21.49 13.75 -23.10
CA LEU A 413 21.59 13.43 -21.69
C LEU A 413 20.85 12.12 -21.36
N LEU A 414 19.62 11.96 -21.84
CA LEU A 414 18.85 10.74 -21.65
C LEU A 414 19.57 9.52 -22.24
N ASN A 415 20.10 9.63 -23.47
CA ASN A 415 20.85 8.56 -24.11
C ASN A 415 22.12 8.19 -23.34
N ILE A 416 22.81 9.15 -22.74
CA ILE A 416 23.97 8.91 -21.88
C ILE A 416 23.54 8.17 -20.60
N LEU A 417 22.47 8.62 -19.96
CA LEU A 417 21.92 7.98 -18.76
C LEU A 417 21.44 6.56 -19.03
N ALA A 418 20.76 6.32 -20.15
CA ALA A 418 20.31 4.99 -20.59
C ALA A 418 21.47 4.10 -21.07
N GLY A 419 22.52 4.66 -21.63
CA GLY A 419 23.68 3.90 -22.15
C GLY A 419 24.76 3.61 -21.11
N SER A 420 24.82 4.35 -20.01
CA SER A 420 25.78 4.11 -18.92
C SER A 420 25.26 3.12 -17.86
N THR A 421 23.98 2.78 -17.92
CA THR A 421 23.30 1.87 -16.99
C THR A 421 22.39 0.98 -17.83
N ARG A 422 22.23 -0.30 -17.49
CA ARG A 422 21.33 -1.23 -18.21
C ARG A 422 19.92 -0.65 -18.22
N ALA A 423 19.42 -0.28 -19.42
CA ALA A 423 17.99 -0.09 -19.62
C ALA A 423 17.32 -1.43 -19.33
N LEU A 424 16.52 -1.49 -18.27
CA LEU A 424 15.72 -2.66 -17.94
C LEU A 424 14.60 -2.75 -18.99
N VAL A 425 14.84 -3.55 -20.03
CA VAL A 425 13.81 -3.95 -20.98
C VAL A 425 13.16 -5.18 -20.38
N ASP A 426 12.04 -5.02 -19.69
CA ASP A 426 11.24 -6.14 -19.22
C ASP A 426 10.45 -6.72 -20.41
N ASP A 427 10.83 -7.93 -20.83
CA ASP A 427 10.08 -8.79 -21.74
C ASP A 427 8.96 -9.54 -20.98
N VAL A 428 8.12 -8.84 -20.25
CA VAL A 428 6.89 -9.42 -19.72
C VAL A 428 5.80 -9.24 -20.77
N ALA A 429 5.47 -10.33 -21.44
CA ALA A 429 4.37 -10.40 -22.41
C ALA A 429 3.06 -10.01 -21.71
N GLY A 430 2.48 -8.84 -22.08
CA GLY A 430 1.18 -8.36 -21.61
C GLY A 430 1.14 -6.91 -21.11
N THR A 431 2.25 -6.20 -21.02
CA THR A 431 2.25 -4.76 -20.71
C THR A 431 2.21 -3.94 -22.00
N THR A 432 1.07 -3.36 -22.31
CA THR A 432 0.98 -2.29 -23.32
C THR A 432 1.74 -1.09 -22.76
N ARG A 433 2.95 -0.86 -23.26
CA ARG A 433 3.78 0.29 -22.94
C ARG A 433 3.19 1.54 -23.57
N ASP A 434 3.06 2.59 -22.79
CA ASP A 434 3.11 3.93 -23.38
C ASP A 434 4.49 4.09 -24.02
N PRO A 435 4.60 4.35 -25.32
CA PRO A 435 5.90 4.40 -26.04
C PRO A 435 6.77 5.61 -25.63
N VAL A 436 6.49 6.24 -24.52
CA VAL A 436 6.96 7.56 -24.14
C VAL A 436 7.90 7.55 -22.94
N ASP A 437 7.77 6.57 -22.05
CA ASP A 437 8.52 6.49 -20.79
C ASP A 437 9.66 5.48 -20.81
N GLU A 438 10.80 5.78 -20.19
CA GLU A 438 11.96 4.88 -20.04
C GLU A 438 12.30 4.64 -18.58
N LEU A 439 12.49 3.36 -18.20
CA LEU A 439 13.00 2.96 -16.88
C LEU A 439 14.52 2.89 -16.94
N ILE A 440 15.20 3.65 -16.09
CA ILE A 440 16.66 3.72 -16.00
C ILE A 440 17.10 3.49 -14.56
N GLU A 441 18.03 2.58 -14.35
CA GLU A 441 18.65 2.37 -13.05
C GLU A 441 19.76 3.40 -12.82
N LEU A 442 19.64 4.22 -11.77
CA LEU A 442 20.64 5.20 -11.37
C LEU A 442 20.93 5.09 -9.88
N GLY A 443 22.19 4.82 -9.54
CA GLY A 443 22.63 4.75 -8.15
C GLY A 443 21.93 3.65 -7.32
N GLY A 444 21.62 2.51 -7.93
CA GLY A 444 20.94 1.38 -7.27
C GLY A 444 19.43 1.58 -7.08
N SER A 445 18.84 2.60 -7.70
CA SER A 445 17.40 2.86 -7.70
C SER A 445 16.90 2.95 -9.14
N ILE A 446 15.68 2.45 -9.37
CA ILE A 446 15.03 2.53 -10.68
C ILE A 446 14.27 3.85 -10.76
N TRP A 447 14.46 4.59 -11.85
CA TRP A 447 13.84 5.87 -12.13
C TRP A 447 13.03 5.79 -13.42
N ARG A 448 11.83 6.36 -13.41
CA ARG A 448 11.00 6.49 -14.60
C ARG A 448 11.19 7.87 -15.21
N PHE A 449 11.72 7.91 -16.44
CA PHE A 449 11.86 9.14 -17.21
C PHE A 449 10.63 9.34 -18.08
N ILE A 450 9.88 10.41 -17.81
CA ILE A 450 8.59 10.70 -18.40
C ILE A 450 8.76 11.51 -19.70
N ASP A 451 7.87 11.27 -20.69
CA ASP A 451 7.77 11.99 -21.98
C ASP A 451 9.03 11.92 -22.85
N THR A 452 9.69 10.76 -22.90
CA THR A 452 10.88 10.55 -23.75
C THR A 452 10.56 10.57 -25.25
N ALA A 453 9.31 10.31 -25.70
CA ALA A 453 8.91 10.36 -27.11
C ALA A 453 8.76 11.79 -27.65
N GLY A 454 8.35 12.74 -26.82
CA GLY A 454 8.41 14.17 -27.19
C GLY A 454 9.83 14.64 -27.47
N ILE A 455 10.81 14.01 -26.82
CA ILE A 455 12.23 14.26 -27.00
C ILE A 455 12.76 13.62 -28.30
N ARG A 456 12.32 12.39 -28.65
CA ARG A 456 12.79 11.66 -29.85
C ARG A 456 12.10 12.08 -31.16
N LYS A 457 10.80 12.37 -31.16
CA LYS A 457 10.07 12.74 -32.40
C LYS A 457 10.41 14.14 -32.96
N ARG A 458 10.93 15.05 -32.15
CA ARG A 458 11.24 16.43 -32.55
C ARG A 458 12.61 16.61 -33.23
N ALA A 459 13.44 15.60 -33.24
CA ALA A 459 14.66 15.63 -34.07
C ALA A 459 14.34 15.65 -35.58
N ASN A 460 13.10 15.32 -35.99
CA ASN A 460 12.73 15.19 -37.42
C ASN A 460 11.61 16.15 -37.93
N GLN A 461 11.00 17.02 -37.09
CA GLN A 461 9.99 17.97 -37.58
C GLN A 461 10.02 19.30 -36.82
N ALA A 462 10.73 20.25 -37.37
CA ALA A 462 10.60 21.66 -37.00
C ALA A 462 9.37 22.24 -37.74
N SER A 463 8.22 22.39 -37.05
CA SER A 463 7.21 23.44 -37.29
C SER A 463 5.95 23.22 -36.41
N GLY A 464 5.66 24.17 -35.56
CA GLY A 464 4.27 24.51 -35.23
C GLY A 464 3.62 23.99 -33.95
N THR A 465 4.33 23.38 -32.97
CA THR A 465 3.67 22.81 -31.78
C THR A 465 4.39 23.05 -30.45
N ASP A 466 5.03 24.20 -30.28
CA ASP A 466 5.77 24.53 -29.05
C ASP A 466 4.89 24.73 -27.80
N TYR A 467 3.59 25.01 -27.97
CA TYR A 467 2.66 25.25 -26.86
C TYR A 467 2.37 23.99 -26.02
N TYR A 468 2.14 22.88 -26.69
CA TYR A 468 1.82 21.60 -25.98
C TYR A 468 3.00 20.94 -25.25
N ALA A 469 4.23 21.22 -25.68
CA ALA A 469 5.43 20.71 -25.00
C ALA A 469 5.71 21.43 -23.68
N THR A 470 5.36 22.69 -23.58
CA THR A 470 5.54 23.49 -22.36
C THR A 470 4.54 23.07 -21.28
N LEU A 471 3.32 22.70 -21.68
CA LEU A 471 2.28 22.21 -20.76
C LEU A 471 2.65 20.84 -20.15
N ARG A 472 3.12 19.88 -20.96
CA ARG A 472 3.53 18.54 -20.46
C ARG A 472 4.73 18.55 -19.53
N THR A 473 5.57 19.57 -19.63
CA THR A 473 6.75 19.75 -18.79
C THR A 473 6.44 20.32 -17.41
N GLN A 474 5.22 20.85 -17.19
CA GLN A 474 4.77 21.36 -15.88
C GLN A 474 4.16 20.26 -15.00
N VAL A 475 3.91 19.06 -15.53
CA VAL A 475 3.21 17.96 -14.86
C VAL A 475 4.18 16.87 -14.35
N ALA A 476 5.42 16.90 -14.76
CA ALA A 476 6.47 15.98 -14.33
C ALA A 476 7.25 16.53 -13.08
#